data_91fbe832e226253f6063bc232b0ffd86
#
_entry.id   91fbe832e226253f6063bc232b0ffd86
#
_cell.length_a   1.000
_cell.length_b   1.000
_cell.length_c   1.000
_cell.angle_alpha   90.00
_cell.angle_beta   90.00
_cell.angle_gamma   90.00
#
_symmetry.space_group_name_H-M   'P 1'
#
loop_
_entity.id
_entity.type
_entity.pdbx_description
1 polymer ?
#
loop_
_entity_poly.entity_id
_entity_poly.type
_entity_poly.pdbx_seq_one_letter_code
_entity_poly.pdbx_strand_id
1 'polypeptide(L)'
;RIYNGDMKGIKYYFVILSLCFGLSLTAQNKVSFLIDDGFWVGVNRSMHLLAKMHPEVAEKCQFKEFIYSNYHESDMDFFENSDLIFVALHNNGLVFKAKPQLLSALKRGAKVYALNLSHEYDAELQEWGICFDPWTLAAFKSGGENNIMNIVLKKLNKDLHFDCEYQDIEETPLSGIYNYRNKKLHTYIGSYLAERTDIDTQAPWIGLIIGRRDLTKSQYLYIDVFIRNIEEKGFNVLPVFTSQKPGHHEEQVIERFFISCDSLPRVSALLNLGCWYNTRPEQERVVLEKLGVPVINGIILS
;
A
#
# COMPACT_ATOMS: atom_id res chain seq x y z
N ARG A 1 9.40 68.46 -1.46
CA ARG A 1 10.14 68.10 -0.24
C ARG A 1 9.71 66.68 0.14
N ILE A 2 10.56 65.75 -0.17
CA ILE A 2 10.40 64.31 0.11
C ILE A 2 11.02 64.03 1.46
N TYR A 3 10.27 63.46 2.36
CA TYR A 3 10.73 63.02 3.67
C TYR A 3 11.60 61.75 3.51
N ASN A 4 12.89 61.87 3.77
CA ASN A 4 13.78 60.76 4.01
C ASN A 4 13.64 60.38 5.49
N GLY A 5 12.80 59.43 5.81
CA GLY A 5 12.65 58.85 7.12
C GLY A 5 13.45 57.55 7.24
N ASP A 6 14.23 57.49 8.25
CA ASP A 6 15.22 56.48 8.64
C ASP A 6 14.79 55.02 8.47
N MET A 7 15.26 54.38 7.41
CA MET A 7 15.12 52.92 7.26
C MET A 7 16.11 52.06 8.07
N LYS A 8 16.91 52.68 8.93
CA LYS A 8 17.89 51.93 9.75
C LYS A 8 17.28 51.25 10.96
N GLY A 9 16.17 51.73 11.51
CA GLY A 9 15.49 51.13 12.67
C GLY A 9 14.74 49.82 12.34
N ILE A 10 14.19 49.72 11.14
CA ILE A 10 13.36 48.54 10.74
C ILE A 10 14.20 47.27 10.52
N LYS A 11 15.43 47.40 10.06
CA LYS A 11 16.32 46.24 9.86
C LYS A 11 16.74 45.57 11.17
N TYR A 12 16.89 46.32 12.24
CA TYR A 12 17.26 45.74 13.55
C TYR A 12 16.09 45.03 14.24
N TYR A 13 14.90 45.52 14.06
CA TYR A 13 13.71 44.82 14.60
C TYR A 13 13.41 43.50 13.88
N PHE A 14 13.66 43.40 12.55
CA PHE A 14 13.54 42.14 11.83
C PHE A 14 14.62 41.10 12.23
N VAL A 15 15.81 41.52 12.50
CA VAL A 15 16.91 40.64 12.96
C VAL A 15 16.66 40.16 14.39
N ILE A 16 16.14 41.01 15.26
CA ILE A 16 15.82 40.65 16.65
C ILE A 16 14.54 39.79 16.72
N LEU A 17 13.53 40.03 15.88
CA LEU A 17 12.34 39.13 15.78
C LEU A 17 12.75 37.76 15.20
N SER A 18 13.67 37.67 14.26
CA SER A 18 14.20 36.40 13.76
C SER A 18 15.04 35.63 14.80
N LEU A 19 15.64 36.33 15.76
CA LEU A 19 16.37 35.72 16.86
C LEU A 19 15.51 35.37 18.08
N CYS A 20 14.33 36.00 18.23
CA CYS A 20 13.39 35.69 19.30
C CYS A 20 12.38 34.61 18.90
N PHE A 21 12.07 34.44 17.60
CA PHE A 21 11.56 33.20 17.04
C PHE A 21 12.77 32.31 16.72
N GLY A 22 13.53 31.95 17.73
CA GLY A 22 14.31 30.73 17.74
C GLY A 22 13.32 29.62 17.53
N LEU A 23 12.96 29.38 16.25
CA LEU A 23 12.51 28.08 15.78
C LEU A 23 13.58 27.15 16.30
N SER A 24 13.29 26.45 17.39
CA SER A 24 13.95 25.20 17.70
C SER A 24 13.74 24.39 16.43
N LEU A 25 14.71 24.42 15.54
CA LEU A 25 14.90 23.39 14.54
C LEU A 25 15.20 22.14 15.36
N THR A 26 14.18 21.58 15.98
CA THR A 26 14.24 20.24 16.54
C THR A 26 14.63 19.39 15.36
N ALA A 27 15.82 18.79 15.45
CA ALA A 27 16.30 17.91 14.41
C ALA A 27 15.19 16.88 14.13
N GLN A 28 14.60 16.96 12.94
CA GLN A 28 13.54 16.03 12.57
C GLN A 28 14.17 14.66 12.37
N ASN A 29 13.53 13.63 12.91
CA ASN A 29 13.94 12.25 12.65
C ASN A 29 13.77 11.93 11.17
N LYS A 30 14.73 11.27 10.58
CA LYS A 30 14.70 10.89 9.17
C LYS A 30 14.31 9.43 9.03
N VAL A 31 13.25 9.19 8.27
CA VAL A 31 12.70 7.85 8.00
C VAL A 31 12.78 7.59 6.51
N SER A 32 13.48 6.53 6.12
CA SER A 32 13.66 6.14 4.72
C SER A 32 13.00 4.82 4.39
N PHE A 33 12.50 4.74 3.16
CA PHE A 33 12.01 3.51 2.57
C PHE A 33 12.85 3.19 1.32
N LEU A 34 13.50 2.03 1.31
CA LEU A 34 14.19 1.47 0.15
C LEU A 34 13.29 0.40 -0.45
N ILE A 35 12.64 0.69 -1.56
CA ILE A 35 11.51 -0.10 -2.07
C ILE A 35 11.56 -0.29 -3.59
N ASP A 36 11.00 -1.40 -4.06
CA ASP A 36 10.70 -1.58 -5.48
C ASP A 36 9.46 -0.77 -5.89
N ASP A 37 9.37 -0.44 -7.17
CA ASP A 37 8.23 0.28 -7.76
C ASP A 37 6.87 -0.34 -7.40
N GLY A 38 6.82 -1.67 -7.30
CA GLY A 38 5.60 -2.39 -6.93
C GLY A 38 5.08 -2.16 -5.50
N PHE A 39 5.88 -1.53 -4.61
CA PHE A 39 5.48 -1.19 -3.25
C PHE A 39 5.25 0.32 -3.04
N TRP A 40 5.74 1.13 -3.99
CA TRP A 40 5.72 2.58 -3.86
C TRP A 40 4.34 3.16 -3.56
N VAL A 41 3.32 2.77 -4.32
CA VAL A 41 1.95 3.31 -4.13
C VAL A 41 1.44 3.06 -2.72
N GLY A 42 1.64 1.84 -2.20
CA GLY A 42 1.20 1.48 -0.85
C GLY A 42 1.91 2.28 0.23
N VAL A 43 3.24 2.40 0.14
CA VAL A 43 4.05 3.17 1.10
C VAL A 43 3.68 4.65 1.04
N ASN A 44 3.63 5.25 -0.15
CA ASN A 44 3.29 6.66 -0.33
C ASN A 44 1.91 7.00 0.27
N ARG A 45 0.87 6.21 -0.03
CA ARG A 45 -0.46 6.40 0.53
C ARG A 45 -0.48 6.25 2.04
N SER A 46 0.28 5.28 2.58
CA SER A 46 0.38 5.09 4.02
C SER A 46 1.02 6.28 4.72
N MET A 47 2.03 6.91 4.11
CA MET A 47 2.65 8.11 4.66
C MET A 47 1.72 9.33 4.58
N HIS A 48 0.89 9.44 3.52
CA HIS A 48 -0.15 10.46 3.47
C HIS A 48 -1.23 10.23 4.53
N LEU A 49 -1.63 8.98 4.76
CA LEU A 49 -2.57 8.62 5.81
C LEU A 49 -2.01 8.95 7.20
N LEU A 50 -0.72 8.59 7.44
CA LEU A 50 0.00 8.92 8.66
C LEU A 50 0.00 10.43 8.92
N ALA A 51 0.38 11.23 7.93
CA ALA A 51 0.40 12.69 8.07
C ALA A 51 -0.98 13.29 8.38
N LYS A 52 -2.05 12.66 7.89
CA LYS A 52 -3.43 13.07 8.15
C LYS A 52 -3.90 12.68 9.57
N MET A 53 -3.57 11.46 10.00
CA MET A 53 -4.07 10.90 11.28
C MET A 53 -3.15 11.25 12.46
N HIS A 54 -1.87 11.44 12.21
CA HIS A 54 -0.82 11.71 13.18
C HIS A 54 0.03 12.92 12.76
N PRO A 55 -0.57 14.13 12.68
CA PRO A 55 0.14 15.35 12.26
C PRO A 55 1.36 15.64 13.14
N GLU A 56 1.30 15.30 14.43
CA GLU A 56 2.41 15.44 15.38
C GLU A 56 3.64 14.60 14.99
N VAL A 57 3.44 13.47 14.31
CA VAL A 57 4.53 12.64 13.76
C VAL A 57 5.10 13.30 12.50
N ALA A 58 4.23 13.78 11.62
CA ALA A 58 4.63 14.45 10.39
C ALA A 58 5.44 15.74 10.65
N GLU A 59 5.18 16.43 11.76
CA GLU A 59 5.97 17.61 12.18
C GLU A 59 7.37 17.23 12.69
N LYS A 60 7.54 16.04 13.27
CA LYS A 60 8.79 15.58 13.90
C LYS A 60 9.61 14.65 13.04
N CYS A 61 9.05 14.15 11.92
CA CYS A 61 9.71 13.20 11.02
C CYS A 61 9.73 13.72 9.59
N GLN A 62 10.85 13.46 8.90
CA GLN A 62 10.94 13.56 7.44
C GLN A 62 10.91 12.17 6.84
N PHE A 63 10.02 11.94 5.89
CA PHE A 63 9.89 10.68 5.18
C PHE A 63 10.42 10.79 3.77
N LYS A 64 11.26 9.83 3.33
CA LYS A 64 11.74 9.78 1.95
C LYS A 64 11.75 8.35 1.43
N GLU A 65 11.27 8.20 0.20
CA GLU A 65 11.21 6.95 -0.53
C GLU A 65 12.34 6.89 -1.55
N PHE A 66 13.05 5.77 -1.60
CA PHE A 66 14.10 5.46 -2.57
C PHE A 66 13.62 4.28 -3.40
N ILE A 67 13.24 4.55 -4.64
CA ILE A 67 12.60 3.59 -5.54
C ILE A 67 13.64 3.12 -6.55
N TYR A 68 13.59 1.85 -6.93
CA TYR A 68 14.57 1.24 -7.85
C TYR A 68 14.70 2.00 -9.17
N SER A 69 13.58 2.42 -9.79
CA SER A 69 13.57 3.15 -11.05
C SER A 69 14.11 4.57 -10.97
N ASN A 70 14.05 5.20 -9.78
CA ASN A 70 14.45 6.59 -9.54
C ASN A 70 15.62 6.71 -8.53
N TYR A 71 16.44 5.66 -8.44
CA TYR A 71 17.61 5.67 -7.58
C TYR A 71 18.68 6.61 -8.12
N HIS A 72 18.97 7.69 -7.39
CA HIS A 72 20.07 8.62 -7.67
C HIS A 72 21.05 8.64 -6.50
N GLU A 73 22.34 8.45 -6.79
CA GLU A 73 23.38 8.49 -5.75
C GLU A 73 23.41 9.81 -5.00
N SER A 74 23.08 10.93 -5.65
CA SER A 74 23.00 12.25 -5.03
C SER A 74 21.98 12.36 -3.88
N ASP A 75 21.00 11.48 -3.85
CA ASP A 75 19.95 11.49 -2.82
C ASP A 75 20.30 10.65 -1.59
N MET A 76 21.37 9.88 -1.68
CA MET A 76 21.76 8.91 -0.65
C MET A 76 22.26 9.56 0.64
N ASP A 77 22.59 10.84 0.64
CA ASP A 77 22.91 11.57 1.87
C ASP A 77 21.77 11.55 2.88
N PHE A 78 20.51 11.71 2.40
CA PHE A 78 19.34 11.58 3.28
C PHE A 78 19.23 10.16 3.83
N PHE A 79 19.37 9.14 2.97
CA PHE A 79 19.28 7.73 3.33
C PHE A 79 20.36 7.35 4.36
N GLU A 80 21.60 7.70 4.10
CA GLU A 80 22.72 7.46 4.99
C GLU A 80 22.53 8.13 6.36
N ASN A 81 21.88 9.29 6.39
CA ASN A 81 21.58 10.05 7.61
C ASN A 81 20.20 9.75 8.20
N SER A 82 19.54 8.65 7.79
CA SER A 82 18.27 8.24 8.38
C SER A 82 18.45 7.55 9.73
N ASP A 83 17.47 7.75 10.62
CA ASP A 83 17.41 7.14 11.94
C ASP A 83 16.68 5.79 11.89
N LEU A 84 15.70 5.69 10.96
CA LEU A 84 14.89 4.50 10.75
C LEU A 84 14.79 4.22 9.24
N ILE A 85 15.08 2.98 8.85
CA ILE A 85 15.08 2.55 7.44
C ILE A 85 14.22 1.29 7.29
N PHE A 86 13.33 1.31 6.31
CA PHE A 86 12.51 0.17 5.92
C PHE A 86 12.92 -0.33 4.53
N VAL A 87 13.04 -1.65 4.36
CA VAL A 87 13.48 -2.26 3.10
C VAL A 87 12.42 -3.25 2.60
N ALA A 88 11.86 -3.00 1.41
CA ALA A 88 10.85 -3.86 0.77
C ALA A 88 11.17 -4.06 -0.72
N LEU A 89 11.81 -5.16 -1.06
CA LEU A 89 12.28 -5.45 -2.40
C LEU A 89 11.83 -6.85 -2.84
N HIS A 90 11.51 -7.01 -4.14
CA HIS A 90 11.28 -8.31 -4.75
C HIS A 90 12.59 -9.02 -5.13
N ASN A 91 13.62 -8.23 -5.42
CA ASN A 91 14.98 -8.71 -5.61
C ASN A 91 15.92 -7.85 -4.76
N ASN A 92 17.04 -8.42 -4.37
CA ASN A 92 17.97 -7.75 -3.47
C ASN A 92 18.97 -6.82 -4.17
N GLY A 93 18.86 -6.60 -5.49
CA GLY A 93 19.82 -5.82 -6.26
C GLY A 93 19.99 -4.40 -5.77
N LEU A 94 18.90 -3.72 -5.37
CA LEU A 94 18.96 -2.36 -4.85
C LEU A 94 19.58 -2.31 -3.46
N VAL A 95 19.31 -3.28 -2.58
CA VAL A 95 19.91 -3.31 -1.23
C VAL A 95 21.42 -3.51 -1.31
N PHE A 96 21.91 -4.32 -2.28
CA PHE A 96 23.33 -4.49 -2.53
C PHE A 96 23.97 -3.22 -3.10
N LYS A 97 23.28 -2.48 -3.98
CA LYS A 97 23.75 -1.17 -4.45
C LYS A 97 23.87 -0.16 -3.30
N ALA A 98 22.89 -0.12 -2.42
CA ALA A 98 22.83 0.79 -1.28
C ALA A 98 23.66 0.30 -0.07
N LYS A 99 24.35 -0.84 -0.17
CA LYS A 99 25.10 -1.47 0.93
C LYS A 99 26.05 -0.50 1.66
N PRO A 100 26.90 0.30 0.97
CA PRO A 100 27.81 1.21 1.65
C PRO A 100 27.08 2.21 2.56
N GLN A 101 26.02 2.84 2.06
CA GLN A 101 25.24 3.84 2.78
C GLN A 101 24.42 3.20 3.89
N LEU A 102 23.87 1.99 3.64
CA LEU A 102 23.15 1.22 4.64
C LEU A 102 24.05 0.84 5.83
N LEU A 103 25.27 0.35 5.57
CA LEU A 103 26.23 0.03 6.61
C LEU A 103 26.70 1.29 7.35
N SER A 104 26.84 2.42 6.66
CA SER A 104 27.14 3.70 7.29
C SER A 104 26.03 4.13 8.25
N ALA A 105 24.78 4.08 7.83
CA ALA A 105 23.62 4.37 8.65
C ALA A 105 23.56 3.46 9.90
N LEU A 106 23.71 2.14 9.72
CA LEU A 106 23.75 1.17 10.81
C LEU A 106 24.87 1.47 11.82
N LYS A 107 26.07 1.82 11.34
CA LYS A 107 27.21 2.21 12.19
C LYS A 107 26.91 3.45 13.02
N ARG A 108 26.10 4.38 12.51
CA ARG A 108 25.64 5.57 13.27
C ARG A 108 24.52 5.26 14.27
N GLY A 109 23.97 4.04 14.25
CA GLY A 109 22.91 3.61 15.15
C GLY A 109 21.52 3.57 14.55
N ALA A 110 21.36 3.82 13.23
CA ALA A 110 20.10 3.68 12.53
C ALA A 110 19.51 2.28 12.74
N LYS A 111 18.16 2.19 12.80
CA LYS A 111 17.45 0.92 12.84
C LYS A 111 16.95 0.57 11.45
N VAL A 112 17.23 -0.64 11.00
CA VAL A 112 16.84 -1.10 9.67
C VAL A 112 15.94 -2.31 9.79
N TYR A 113 14.76 -2.26 9.17
CA TYR A 113 13.75 -3.32 9.19
C TYR A 113 13.46 -3.85 7.78
N ALA A 114 13.52 -5.17 7.63
CA ALA A 114 12.98 -5.85 6.48
C ALA A 114 11.44 -5.81 6.53
N LEU A 115 10.81 -5.30 5.46
CA LEU A 115 9.37 -5.38 5.23
C LEU A 115 9.04 -6.59 4.34
N ASN A 116 9.79 -6.74 3.26
CA ASN A 116 9.73 -7.88 2.35
C ASN A 116 11.08 -8.00 1.64
N LEU A 117 11.71 -9.16 1.75
CA LEU A 117 12.97 -9.47 1.09
C LEU A 117 12.92 -10.89 0.51
N SER A 118 13.81 -11.18 -0.42
CA SER A 118 14.01 -12.52 -0.94
C SER A 118 14.77 -13.36 0.09
N HIS A 119 14.27 -14.55 0.41
CA HIS A 119 14.85 -15.44 1.45
C HIS A 119 16.27 -15.91 1.14
N GLU A 120 16.72 -15.79 -0.10
CA GLU A 120 18.05 -16.25 -0.55
C GLU A 120 19.21 -15.60 0.22
N TYR A 121 19.05 -14.34 0.64
CA TYR A 121 20.10 -13.55 1.30
C TYR A 121 19.75 -13.13 2.73
N ASP A 122 18.71 -13.69 3.32
CA ASP A 122 18.24 -13.28 4.65
C ASP A 122 19.35 -13.36 5.70
N ALA A 123 20.16 -14.42 5.68
CA ALA A 123 21.27 -14.60 6.63
C ALA A 123 22.34 -13.51 6.48
N GLU A 124 22.76 -13.20 5.25
CA GLU A 124 23.74 -12.13 4.98
C GLU A 124 23.19 -10.75 5.39
N LEU A 125 21.92 -10.48 5.11
CA LEU A 125 21.30 -9.21 5.48
C LEU A 125 21.14 -9.05 7.00
N GLN A 126 20.91 -10.16 7.72
CA GLN A 126 20.92 -10.17 9.19
C GLN A 126 22.32 -9.90 9.75
N GLU A 127 23.37 -10.46 9.13
CA GLU A 127 24.76 -10.18 9.50
C GLU A 127 25.12 -8.69 9.34
N TRP A 128 24.52 -7.99 8.37
CA TRP A 128 24.68 -6.53 8.25
C TRP A 128 23.97 -5.75 9.35
N GLY A 129 23.03 -6.38 10.08
CA GLY A 129 22.26 -5.74 11.13
C GLY A 129 20.82 -5.37 10.73
N ILE A 130 20.33 -5.88 9.60
CA ILE A 130 18.92 -5.70 9.19
C ILE A 130 18.05 -6.60 10.08
N CYS A 131 17.03 -6.01 10.69
CA CYS A 131 16.11 -6.69 11.59
C CYS A 131 14.93 -7.31 10.81
N PHE A 132 14.74 -8.61 10.96
CA PHE A 132 13.62 -9.38 10.44
C PHE A 132 12.58 -9.58 11.56
N ASP A 133 11.86 -8.53 11.89
CA ASP A 133 10.85 -8.56 12.95
C ASP A 133 9.58 -9.30 12.48
N PRO A 134 9.17 -10.40 13.12
CA PRO A 134 8.05 -11.21 12.65
C PRO A 134 6.73 -10.46 12.53
N TRP A 135 6.44 -9.55 13.47
CA TRP A 135 5.23 -8.74 13.41
C TRP A 135 5.26 -7.78 12.21
N THR A 136 6.39 -7.12 11.98
CA THR A 136 6.58 -6.20 10.84
C THR A 136 6.39 -6.91 9.50
N LEU A 137 7.00 -8.09 9.36
CA LEU A 137 6.86 -8.92 8.15
C LEU A 137 5.41 -9.38 7.94
N ALA A 138 4.72 -9.79 9.01
CA ALA A 138 3.32 -10.21 8.95
C ALA A 138 2.40 -9.05 8.58
N ALA A 139 2.57 -7.88 9.19
CA ALA A 139 1.81 -6.67 8.90
C ALA A 139 1.98 -6.23 7.44
N PHE A 140 3.22 -6.19 6.95
CA PHE A 140 3.50 -5.83 5.57
C PHE A 140 2.94 -6.85 4.56
N LYS A 141 3.01 -8.14 4.87
CA LYS A 141 2.42 -9.22 4.06
C LYS A 141 0.89 -9.14 3.99
N SER A 142 0.24 -8.73 5.08
CA SER A 142 -1.21 -8.47 5.10
C SER A 142 -1.57 -7.29 4.20
N GLY A 143 -0.67 -6.33 4.06
CA GLY A 143 -0.80 -5.18 3.18
C GLY A 143 -1.84 -4.16 3.66
N GLY A 144 -2.15 -3.20 2.79
CA GLY A 144 -3.06 -2.10 3.11
C GLY A 144 -2.37 -0.93 3.80
N GLU A 145 -2.96 0.25 3.63
CA GLU A 145 -2.37 1.51 4.09
C GLU A 145 -2.26 1.57 5.61
N ASN A 146 -3.26 1.06 6.32
CA ASN A 146 -3.28 1.03 7.79
C ASN A 146 -2.14 0.18 8.36
N ASN A 147 -1.91 -1.01 7.82
CA ASN A 147 -0.85 -1.89 8.30
C ASN A 147 0.54 -1.28 8.11
N ILE A 148 0.81 -0.66 6.94
CA ILE A 148 2.09 0.01 6.69
C ILE A 148 2.27 1.22 7.62
N MET A 149 1.23 2.03 7.81
CA MET A 149 1.24 3.13 8.78
C MET A 149 1.54 2.63 10.20
N ASN A 150 0.85 1.57 10.64
CA ASN A 150 1.03 0.98 11.97
C ASN A 150 2.43 0.39 12.16
N ILE A 151 3.07 -0.16 11.10
CA ILE A 151 4.48 -0.57 11.14
C ILE A 151 5.36 0.63 11.51
N VAL A 152 5.17 1.76 10.82
CA VAL A 152 5.98 2.96 11.07
C VAL A 152 5.76 3.46 12.49
N LEU A 153 4.52 3.66 12.93
CA LEU A 153 4.18 4.14 14.27
C LEU A 153 4.79 3.25 15.36
N LYS A 154 4.65 1.92 15.23
CA LYS A 154 5.22 0.97 16.17
C LYS A 154 6.74 1.07 16.27
N LYS A 155 7.43 1.28 15.13
CA LYS A 155 8.89 1.40 15.14
C LYS A 155 9.37 2.76 15.62
N LEU A 156 8.63 3.83 15.35
CA LEU A 156 8.88 5.16 15.94
C LEU A 156 8.79 5.09 17.46
N ASN A 157 7.76 4.43 18.02
CA ASN A 157 7.63 4.24 19.47
C ASN A 157 8.81 3.45 20.05
N LYS A 158 9.14 2.33 19.40
CA LYS A 158 10.17 1.40 19.91
C LYS A 158 11.57 2.01 19.86
N ASP A 159 11.94 2.65 18.76
CA ASP A 159 13.33 2.97 18.45
C ASP A 159 13.64 4.46 18.59
N LEU A 160 12.64 5.34 18.42
CA LEU A 160 12.78 6.79 18.48
C LEU A 160 11.96 7.44 19.62
N HIS A 161 11.41 6.60 20.52
CA HIS A 161 10.71 7.02 21.74
C HIS A 161 9.53 7.96 21.51
N PHE A 162 8.79 7.76 20.41
CA PHE A 162 7.49 8.38 20.21
C PHE A 162 6.46 7.68 21.11
N ASP A 163 5.33 8.33 21.33
CA ASP A 163 4.18 7.79 22.05
C ASP A 163 2.93 7.91 21.15
N CYS A 164 2.89 7.11 20.11
CA CYS A 164 1.83 7.10 19.13
C CYS A 164 0.93 5.87 19.31
N GLU A 165 -0.38 6.06 19.23
CA GLU A 165 -1.29 4.95 19.15
C GLU A 165 -1.13 4.23 17.79
N TYR A 166 -1.10 2.91 17.81
CA TYR A 166 -1.12 2.08 16.61
C TYR A 166 -2.02 0.86 16.83
N GLN A 167 -2.53 0.31 15.76
CA GLN A 167 -3.46 -0.82 15.80
C GLN A 167 -2.74 -2.14 15.50
N ASP A 168 -3.36 -3.25 15.89
CA ASP A 168 -2.94 -4.57 15.50
C ASP A 168 -3.14 -4.80 13.99
N ILE A 169 -2.57 -5.91 13.49
CA ILE A 169 -2.60 -6.24 12.06
C ILE A 169 -4.05 -6.47 11.61
N GLU A 170 -4.47 -5.69 10.62
CA GLU A 170 -5.69 -5.93 9.88
C GLU A 170 -5.41 -6.96 8.77
N GLU A 171 -5.95 -8.17 8.93
CA GLU A 171 -5.73 -9.23 7.95
C GLU A 171 -6.63 -9.02 6.72
N THR A 172 -6.01 -8.88 5.55
CA THR A 172 -6.73 -8.91 4.29
C THR A 172 -7.14 -10.34 3.95
N PRO A 173 -8.44 -10.65 3.78
CA PRO A 173 -8.91 -11.98 3.40
C PRO A 173 -8.24 -12.51 2.13
N LEU A 174 -8.15 -13.84 1.99
CA LEU A 174 -7.56 -14.46 0.79
C LEU A 174 -8.43 -14.32 -0.47
N SER A 175 -9.74 -14.21 -0.29
CA SER A 175 -10.71 -13.87 -1.35
C SER A 175 -11.93 -13.21 -0.75
N GLY A 176 -12.67 -12.47 -1.57
CA GLY A 176 -13.89 -11.78 -1.13
C GLY A 176 -14.37 -10.79 -2.16
N ILE A 177 -15.21 -9.86 -1.74
CA ILE A 177 -15.80 -8.81 -2.57
C ILE A 177 -15.25 -7.46 -2.10
N TYR A 178 -14.81 -6.65 -3.03
CA TYR A 178 -14.27 -5.32 -2.77
C TYR A 178 -15.34 -4.25 -2.97
N ASN A 179 -15.64 -3.48 -1.91
CA ASN A 179 -16.49 -2.32 -2.03
C ASN A 179 -15.64 -1.06 -2.28
N TYR A 180 -15.56 -0.63 -3.54
CA TYR A 180 -14.71 0.49 -3.95
C TYR A 180 -15.14 1.84 -3.35
N ARG A 181 -16.39 2.00 -2.90
CA ARG A 181 -16.91 3.26 -2.36
C ARG A 181 -16.36 3.58 -0.97
N ASN A 182 -16.23 2.56 -0.12
CA ASN A 182 -15.74 2.70 1.25
C ASN A 182 -14.46 1.89 1.54
N LYS A 183 -13.90 1.22 0.53
CA LYS A 183 -12.69 0.38 0.58
C LYS A 183 -12.83 -0.86 1.47
N LYS A 184 -14.03 -1.22 1.86
CA LYS A 184 -14.28 -2.41 2.68
C LYS A 184 -14.19 -3.70 1.87
N LEU A 185 -13.78 -4.75 2.57
CA LEU A 185 -13.70 -6.12 2.05
C LEU A 185 -14.79 -6.98 2.71
N HIS A 186 -15.55 -7.69 1.89
CA HIS A 186 -16.61 -8.58 2.34
C HIS A 186 -16.27 -10.02 1.99
N THR A 187 -16.50 -10.95 2.92
CA THR A 187 -16.22 -12.37 2.70
C THR A 187 -17.44 -13.13 2.15
N TYR A 188 -18.64 -12.50 2.13
CA TYR A 188 -19.86 -13.05 1.57
C TYR A 188 -20.74 -11.97 0.93
N ILE A 189 -21.53 -12.39 -0.04
CA ILE A 189 -22.30 -11.47 -0.89
C ILE A 189 -23.38 -10.70 -0.13
N GLY A 190 -24.04 -11.33 0.86
CA GLY A 190 -25.09 -10.67 1.64
C GLY A 190 -24.63 -9.42 2.37
N SER A 191 -23.42 -9.44 2.97
CA SER A 191 -22.87 -8.27 3.63
C SER A 191 -22.49 -7.15 2.66
N TYR A 192 -22.03 -7.50 1.45
CA TYR A 192 -21.75 -6.54 0.40
C TYR A 192 -23.03 -5.85 -0.08
N LEU A 193 -24.07 -6.63 -0.39
CA LEU A 193 -25.34 -6.11 -0.88
C LEU A 193 -26.07 -5.24 0.17
N ALA A 194 -25.95 -5.59 1.45
CA ALA A 194 -26.55 -4.82 2.54
C ALA A 194 -25.93 -3.40 2.68
N GLU A 195 -24.69 -3.22 2.28
CA GLU A 195 -24.02 -1.89 2.29
C GLU A 195 -24.23 -1.10 0.98
N ARG A 196 -24.65 -1.74 -0.10
CA ARG A 196 -24.84 -1.13 -1.42
C ARG A 196 -26.27 -0.67 -1.61
N THR A 197 -26.60 0.51 -1.08
CA THR A 197 -27.92 1.13 -1.22
C THR A 197 -28.17 1.76 -2.60
N ASP A 198 -27.14 1.82 -3.42
CA ASP A 198 -27.11 2.44 -4.75
C ASP A 198 -27.32 1.45 -5.90
N ILE A 199 -27.59 0.18 -5.60
CA ILE A 199 -27.82 -0.86 -6.62
C ILE A 199 -29.15 -0.63 -7.31
N ASP A 200 -29.11 -0.56 -8.66
CA ASP A 200 -30.32 -0.69 -9.46
C ASP A 200 -30.70 -2.17 -9.59
N THR A 201 -31.80 -2.57 -8.96
CA THR A 201 -32.26 -3.97 -8.95
C THR A 201 -32.68 -4.47 -10.34
N GLN A 202 -32.90 -3.59 -11.31
CA GLN A 202 -33.26 -3.94 -12.68
C GLN A 202 -32.05 -3.98 -13.62
N ALA A 203 -30.93 -3.38 -13.22
CA ALA A 203 -29.73 -3.37 -14.05
C ALA A 203 -29.02 -4.74 -14.03
N PRO A 204 -28.46 -5.17 -15.17
CA PRO A 204 -27.69 -6.41 -15.24
C PRO A 204 -26.38 -6.28 -14.44
N TRP A 205 -25.92 -7.42 -13.92
CA TRP A 205 -24.69 -7.50 -13.16
C TRP A 205 -23.51 -7.91 -14.03
N ILE A 206 -22.39 -7.25 -13.86
CA ILE A 206 -21.09 -7.63 -14.41
C ILE A 206 -20.23 -8.17 -13.27
N GLY A 207 -19.75 -9.40 -13.40
CA GLY A 207 -18.73 -9.95 -12.52
C GLY A 207 -17.37 -9.38 -12.88
N LEU A 208 -16.57 -9.03 -11.88
CA LEU A 208 -15.21 -8.56 -12.06
C LEU A 208 -14.28 -9.33 -11.14
N ILE A 209 -13.29 -10.04 -11.68
CA ILE A 209 -12.23 -10.69 -10.89
C ILE A 209 -11.00 -9.82 -10.90
N ILE A 210 -10.45 -9.57 -9.72
CA ILE A 210 -9.23 -8.77 -9.49
C ILE A 210 -8.23 -9.54 -8.60
N GLY A 211 -6.97 -9.17 -8.66
CA GLY A 211 -5.93 -9.74 -7.82
C GLY A 211 -6.00 -9.22 -6.38
N ARG A 212 -5.94 -10.10 -5.37
CA ARG A 212 -5.77 -9.69 -3.96
C ARG A 212 -4.55 -8.78 -3.80
N ARG A 213 -3.50 -9.03 -4.59
CA ARG A 213 -2.26 -8.26 -4.56
C ARG A 213 -2.48 -6.78 -4.82
N ASP A 214 -3.42 -6.43 -5.69
CA ASP A 214 -3.70 -5.03 -6.01
C ASP A 214 -4.28 -4.29 -4.81
N LEU A 215 -5.11 -4.97 -4.02
CA LEU A 215 -5.66 -4.43 -2.78
C LEU A 215 -4.59 -4.31 -1.68
N THR A 216 -3.79 -5.36 -1.48
CA THR A 216 -2.75 -5.36 -0.44
C THR A 216 -1.60 -4.38 -0.72
N LYS A 217 -1.37 -4.03 -1.98
CA LYS A 217 -0.41 -3.01 -2.40
C LYS A 217 -1.02 -1.62 -2.59
N SER A 218 -2.29 -1.45 -2.22
CA SER A 218 -3.07 -0.20 -2.40
C SER A 218 -3.13 0.31 -3.85
N GLN A 219 -2.98 -0.60 -4.82
CA GLN A 219 -3.03 -0.30 -6.26
C GLN A 219 -4.45 -0.39 -6.83
N TYR A 220 -5.46 0.03 -6.08
CA TYR A 220 -6.87 -0.15 -6.44
C TYR A 220 -7.47 1.02 -7.23
N LEU A 221 -6.74 2.10 -7.48
CA LEU A 221 -7.30 3.28 -8.17
C LEU A 221 -7.85 2.95 -9.57
N TYR A 222 -7.12 2.15 -10.34
CA TYR A 222 -7.56 1.74 -11.67
C TYR A 222 -8.81 0.85 -11.59
N ILE A 223 -8.90 0.01 -10.54
CA ILE A 223 -10.08 -0.84 -10.28
C ILE A 223 -11.29 0.04 -9.98
N ASP A 224 -11.13 1.05 -9.12
CA ASP A 224 -12.20 1.99 -8.78
C ASP A 224 -12.73 2.72 -10.01
N VAL A 225 -11.82 3.22 -10.85
CA VAL A 225 -12.17 3.91 -12.09
C VAL A 225 -12.87 2.96 -13.05
N PHE A 226 -12.39 1.72 -13.16
CA PHE A 226 -12.97 0.71 -14.03
C PHE A 226 -14.40 0.34 -13.59
N ILE A 227 -14.61 0.08 -12.30
CA ILE A 227 -15.94 -0.21 -11.74
C ILE A 227 -16.89 0.97 -11.99
N ARG A 228 -16.46 2.20 -11.69
CA ARG A 228 -17.27 3.41 -11.89
C ARG A 228 -17.70 3.56 -13.34
N ASN A 229 -16.79 3.38 -14.28
CA ASN A 229 -17.11 3.48 -15.72
C ASN A 229 -18.14 2.44 -16.17
N ILE A 230 -18.15 1.23 -15.60
CA ILE A 230 -19.15 0.21 -15.88
C ILE A 230 -20.50 0.62 -15.26
N GLU A 231 -20.51 1.10 -14.02
CA GLU A 231 -21.74 1.55 -13.34
C GLU A 231 -22.36 2.77 -14.04
N GLU A 232 -21.56 3.71 -14.54
CA GLU A 232 -22.03 4.85 -15.35
C GLU A 232 -22.69 4.44 -16.69
N LYS A 233 -22.44 3.21 -17.15
CA LYS A 233 -23.13 2.62 -18.31
C LYS A 233 -24.43 1.91 -17.95
N GLY A 234 -24.87 1.96 -16.71
CA GLY A 234 -26.11 1.37 -16.24
C GLY A 234 -26.01 -0.11 -15.88
N PHE A 235 -24.83 -0.60 -15.49
CA PHE A 235 -24.62 -1.95 -14.98
C PHE A 235 -24.33 -1.92 -13.48
N ASN A 236 -24.70 -2.99 -12.78
CA ASN A 236 -24.13 -3.25 -11.46
C ASN A 236 -22.82 -4.02 -11.59
N VAL A 237 -21.89 -3.83 -10.67
CA VAL A 237 -20.61 -4.56 -10.65
C VAL A 237 -20.47 -5.36 -9.37
N LEU A 238 -20.08 -6.64 -9.51
CA LEU A 238 -19.70 -7.51 -8.41
C LEU A 238 -18.17 -7.74 -8.46
N PRO A 239 -17.37 -6.92 -7.77
CA PRO A 239 -15.92 -6.98 -7.83
C PRO A 239 -15.38 -7.97 -6.80
N VAL A 240 -14.91 -9.11 -7.26
CA VAL A 240 -14.41 -10.22 -6.45
C VAL A 240 -12.89 -10.28 -6.57
N PHE A 241 -12.19 -10.39 -5.44
CA PHE A 241 -10.74 -10.58 -5.42
C PHE A 241 -10.34 -12.00 -5.03
N THR A 242 -9.19 -12.43 -5.56
CA THR A 242 -8.62 -13.76 -5.28
C THR A 242 -7.12 -13.69 -5.04
N SER A 243 -6.61 -14.59 -4.17
CA SER A 243 -5.20 -14.75 -3.87
C SER A 243 -4.52 -15.86 -4.67
N GLN A 244 -5.25 -16.64 -5.44
CA GLN A 244 -4.79 -17.84 -6.15
C GLN A 244 -4.18 -18.91 -5.25
N LYS A 245 -4.51 -18.91 -3.95
CA LYS A 245 -4.08 -19.94 -3.00
C LYS A 245 -5.10 -21.07 -2.92
N PRO A 246 -4.71 -22.27 -2.42
CA PRO A 246 -5.64 -23.37 -2.21
C PRO A 246 -6.90 -22.92 -1.46
N GLY A 247 -8.09 -23.31 -1.97
CA GLY A 247 -9.39 -22.86 -1.48
C GLY A 247 -9.84 -21.47 -1.97
N HIS A 248 -8.98 -20.76 -2.69
CA HIS A 248 -9.21 -19.39 -3.20
C HIS A 248 -8.72 -19.22 -4.63
N HIS A 249 -8.59 -20.33 -5.39
CA HIS A 249 -8.33 -20.28 -6.82
C HIS A 249 -9.51 -19.68 -7.57
N GLU A 250 -9.30 -19.28 -8.79
CA GLU A 250 -10.27 -18.57 -9.60
C GLU A 250 -11.56 -19.35 -9.79
N GLU A 251 -11.48 -20.65 -10.12
CA GLU A 251 -12.65 -21.51 -10.27
C GLU A 251 -13.50 -21.59 -8.99
N GLN A 252 -12.86 -21.63 -7.83
CA GLN A 252 -13.55 -21.69 -6.53
C GLN A 252 -14.21 -20.35 -6.18
N VAL A 253 -13.57 -19.25 -6.56
CA VAL A 253 -14.09 -17.90 -6.39
C VAL A 253 -15.28 -17.65 -7.31
N ILE A 254 -15.21 -18.13 -8.57
CA ILE A 254 -16.31 -18.05 -9.54
C ILE A 254 -17.52 -18.81 -9.00
N GLU A 255 -17.32 -20.06 -8.57
CA GLU A 255 -18.40 -20.86 -8.03
C GLU A 255 -19.06 -20.23 -6.81
N ARG A 256 -18.24 -19.70 -5.88
CA ARG A 256 -18.70 -19.12 -4.61
C ARG A 256 -19.49 -17.83 -4.79
N PHE A 257 -19.04 -16.93 -5.66
CA PHE A 257 -19.56 -15.55 -5.73
C PHE A 257 -20.46 -15.31 -6.94
N PHE A 258 -20.20 -15.95 -8.08
CA PHE A 258 -20.94 -15.67 -9.32
C PHE A 258 -22.02 -16.70 -9.66
N ILE A 259 -22.05 -17.82 -8.94
CA ILE A 259 -23.12 -18.83 -9.08
C ILE A 259 -23.98 -18.82 -7.82
N SER A 260 -25.31 -18.84 -7.99
CA SER A 260 -26.26 -18.90 -6.87
C SER A 260 -26.40 -20.33 -6.31
N CYS A 261 -27.06 -20.49 -5.18
CA CYS A 261 -27.39 -21.80 -4.62
C CYS A 261 -28.25 -22.64 -5.55
N ASP A 262 -29.05 -22.02 -6.42
CA ASP A 262 -29.89 -22.67 -7.44
C ASP A 262 -29.09 -22.96 -8.73
N SER A 263 -27.79 -22.87 -8.70
CA SER A 263 -26.88 -23.04 -9.84
C SER A 263 -27.12 -22.09 -11.01
N LEU A 264 -27.73 -20.94 -10.76
CA LEU A 264 -27.93 -19.89 -11.75
C LEU A 264 -26.84 -18.85 -11.69
N PRO A 265 -26.42 -18.25 -12.82
CA PRO A 265 -25.45 -17.14 -12.80
C PRO A 265 -26.06 -15.93 -12.13
N ARG A 266 -25.26 -15.27 -11.27
CA ARG A 266 -25.60 -13.98 -10.64
C ARG A 266 -25.25 -12.80 -11.54
N VAL A 267 -24.48 -13.05 -12.60
CA VAL A 267 -23.92 -12.02 -13.48
C VAL A 267 -24.27 -12.34 -14.93
N SER A 268 -24.35 -11.32 -15.75
CA SER A 268 -24.64 -11.44 -17.20
C SER A 268 -23.36 -11.58 -18.04
N ALA A 269 -22.22 -11.17 -17.50
CA ALA A 269 -20.88 -11.36 -18.07
C ALA A 269 -19.83 -11.34 -16.97
N LEU A 270 -18.67 -11.93 -17.23
CA LEU A 270 -17.53 -11.96 -16.33
C LEU A 270 -16.32 -11.29 -17.00
N LEU A 271 -15.74 -10.32 -16.31
CA LEU A 271 -14.47 -9.68 -16.67
C LEU A 271 -13.39 -10.18 -15.70
N ASN A 272 -12.33 -10.78 -16.23
CA ASN A 272 -11.24 -11.29 -15.43
C ASN A 272 -9.99 -10.42 -15.63
N LEU A 273 -9.62 -9.66 -14.61
CA LEU A 273 -8.39 -8.84 -14.55
C LEU A 273 -7.37 -9.41 -13.55
N GLY A 274 -7.72 -10.48 -12.84
CA GLY A 274 -6.95 -10.99 -11.69
C GLY A 274 -5.89 -12.02 -12.02
N CYS A 275 -5.92 -12.60 -13.21
CA CYS A 275 -5.05 -13.73 -13.56
C CYS A 275 -4.08 -13.44 -14.69
N TRP A 276 -2.78 -13.59 -14.40
CA TRP A 276 -1.70 -13.60 -15.40
C TRP A 276 -1.44 -14.99 -15.95
N TYR A 277 -1.77 -16.04 -15.17
CA TYR A 277 -1.55 -17.45 -15.54
C TYR A 277 -2.71 -18.30 -15.01
N ASN A 278 -3.37 -18.97 -15.90
CA ASN A 278 -4.29 -20.03 -15.52
C ASN A 278 -3.48 -21.27 -15.10
N THR A 279 -3.43 -21.53 -13.81
CA THR A 279 -2.71 -22.67 -13.25
C THR A 279 -3.53 -23.97 -13.24
N ARG A 280 -4.85 -23.87 -13.50
CA ARG A 280 -5.80 -24.98 -13.42
C ARG A 280 -6.84 -24.93 -14.54
N PRO A 281 -6.43 -25.01 -15.82
CA PRO A 281 -7.30 -24.74 -16.98
C PRO A 281 -8.52 -25.65 -17.07
N GLU A 282 -8.38 -26.93 -16.72
CA GLU A 282 -9.51 -27.88 -16.80
C GLU A 282 -10.58 -27.58 -15.73
N GLN A 283 -10.17 -27.29 -14.50
CA GLN A 283 -11.10 -26.95 -13.42
C GLN A 283 -11.81 -25.63 -13.72
N GLU A 284 -11.08 -24.63 -14.22
CA GLU A 284 -11.65 -23.35 -14.62
C GLU A 284 -12.65 -23.53 -15.78
N ARG A 285 -12.32 -24.31 -16.81
CA ARG A 285 -13.22 -24.59 -17.93
C ARG A 285 -14.56 -25.15 -17.45
N VAL A 286 -14.53 -26.15 -16.55
CA VAL A 286 -15.77 -26.77 -16.00
C VAL A 286 -16.62 -25.73 -15.28
N VAL A 287 -16.02 -24.84 -14.49
CA VAL A 287 -16.79 -23.81 -13.75
C VAL A 287 -17.30 -22.72 -14.68
N LEU A 288 -16.53 -22.33 -15.70
CA LEU A 288 -16.98 -21.34 -16.69
C LEU A 288 -18.11 -21.89 -17.56
N GLU A 289 -18.07 -23.17 -17.94
CA GLU A 289 -19.19 -23.86 -18.62
C GLU A 289 -20.44 -23.86 -17.73
N LYS A 290 -20.30 -24.14 -16.44
CA LYS A 290 -21.39 -24.08 -15.46
C LYS A 290 -21.92 -22.65 -15.28
N LEU A 291 -21.04 -21.63 -15.26
CA LEU A 291 -21.45 -20.24 -15.19
C LEU A 291 -22.26 -19.80 -16.41
N GLY A 292 -21.90 -20.25 -17.61
CA GLY A 292 -22.69 -20.10 -18.84
C GLY A 292 -22.88 -18.67 -19.32
N VAL A 293 -22.01 -17.76 -18.98
CA VAL A 293 -22.04 -16.35 -19.42
C VAL A 293 -20.77 -15.99 -20.21
N PRO A 294 -20.79 -14.93 -21.04
CA PRO A 294 -19.58 -14.44 -21.70
C PRO A 294 -18.48 -14.10 -20.70
N VAL A 295 -17.23 -14.52 -20.99
CA VAL A 295 -16.06 -14.25 -20.20
C VAL A 295 -15.02 -13.50 -21.02
N ILE A 296 -14.52 -12.38 -20.48
CA ILE A 296 -13.50 -11.56 -21.10
C ILE A 296 -12.28 -11.53 -20.18
N ASN A 297 -11.17 -12.06 -20.64
CA ASN A 297 -9.88 -11.95 -19.94
C ASN A 297 -9.17 -10.66 -20.36
N GLY A 298 -8.91 -9.80 -19.41
CA GLY A 298 -8.16 -8.56 -19.59
C GLY A 298 -6.74 -8.69 -19.04
N ILE A 299 -5.78 -8.09 -19.72
CA ILE A 299 -4.41 -7.96 -19.22
C ILE A 299 -4.20 -6.50 -18.85
N ILE A 300 -3.81 -6.27 -17.59
CA ILE A 300 -3.39 -4.96 -17.14
C ILE A 300 -1.89 -4.87 -17.38
N LEU A 301 -1.49 -3.99 -18.29
CA LEU A 301 -0.09 -3.63 -18.50
C LEU A 301 0.24 -2.45 -17.59
N SER A 302 1.11 -2.67 -16.62
CA SER A 302 1.62 -1.64 -15.70
C SER A 302 2.99 -1.16 -16.13
#